data_1c9bb029794f73dd16651ba6d4beba66
#
_entry.id   1c9bb029794f73dd16651ba6d4beba66
#
_cell.length_a   1.000
_cell.length_b   1.000
_cell.length_c   1.000
_cell.angle_alpha   90.00
_cell.angle_beta   90.00
_cell.angle_gamma   90.00
#
_symmetry.space_group_name_H-M   'P 1'
#
loop_
_entity.id
_entity.type
_entity.pdbx_description
1 polymer ?
#
loop_
_entity_poly.entity_id
_entity_poly.type
_entity_poly.pdbx_seq_one_letter_code
_entity_poly.pdbx_strand_id
1 'polypeptide(L)'
;MVSFIAFKRMQGHDYHDGELQLRRFDTFLGATGCTDGVLRMQDVDRYRATMAGRSIRTRCGALSPIRQFSLYLRAMEPRSEPVPVRLFPRQARPIRFHPLSTAQVSGLMSSVPGVLGNNIAAHGIRFLIGLLYSTGLRISEAVALNAGDVNFQHATLFVRRGKFRKERLVPMSPSTLQATREWIERRAPYVGGSDRDPLLVIAWNQRLTRRGAGRYFRRLCIHGGLTSKPPPRLHDLRHNYACRRIALWRQAQEDVDALLPVLANAMGHVDFFSTQVYLHIDAGGLQQASARFHTHVHHHPESSK
;
A
#
# COMPACT_ATOMS: atom_id res chain seq x y z
N MET A 1 -11.09 -18.31 -20.44
CA MET A 1 -10.88 -17.36 -19.33
C MET A 1 -10.61 -18.05 -18.00
N VAL A 2 -11.35 -19.09 -17.61
CA VAL A 2 -11.17 -19.83 -16.33
C VAL A 2 -9.76 -20.38 -16.19
N SER A 3 -9.22 -21.06 -17.19
CA SER A 3 -7.85 -21.60 -17.18
C SER A 3 -6.76 -20.55 -16.98
N PHE A 4 -6.94 -19.35 -17.55
CA PHE A 4 -6.03 -18.23 -17.34
C PHE A 4 -6.06 -17.71 -15.89
N ILE A 5 -7.25 -17.60 -15.32
CA ILE A 5 -7.39 -17.17 -13.91
C ILE A 5 -6.73 -18.20 -12.98
N ALA A 6 -6.95 -19.50 -13.23
CA ALA A 6 -6.29 -20.58 -12.51
C ALA A 6 -4.75 -20.49 -12.64
N PHE A 7 -4.24 -20.29 -13.84
CA PHE A 7 -2.81 -20.08 -14.10
C PHE A 7 -2.24 -18.90 -13.31
N LYS A 8 -2.95 -17.74 -13.26
CA LYS A 8 -2.53 -16.59 -12.46
C LYS A 8 -2.51 -16.90 -10.96
N ARG A 9 -3.46 -17.66 -10.48
CA ARG A 9 -3.51 -18.09 -9.06
C ARG A 9 -2.39 -19.06 -8.72
N MET A 10 -2.04 -19.98 -9.61
CA MET A 10 -0.86 -20.87 -9.45
C MET A 10 0.45 -20.08 -9.36
N GLN A 11 0.55 -18.92 -10.04
CA GLN A 11 1.70 -18.00 -9.92
C GLN A 11 1.72 -17.20 -8.59
N GLY A 12 0.82 -17.49 -7.64
CA GLY A 12 0.76 -16.81 -6.34
C GLY A 12 0.01 -15.49 -6.32
N HIS A 13 -0.69 -15.14 -7.42
CA HIS A 13 -1.56 -13.96 -7.45
C HIS A 13 -2.96 -14.31 -6.94
N ASP A 14 -3.55 -13.49 -6.05
CA ASP A 14 -4.97 -13.62 -5.70
C ASP A 14 -5.88 -13.35 -6.90
N TYR A 15 -5.44 -12.49 -7.81
CA TYR A 15 -6.02 -12.13 -9.08
C TYR A 15 -7.51 -11.73 -9.05
N HIS A 16 -8.03 -11.36 -7.87
CA HIS A 16 -9.44 -11.03 -7.68
C HIS A 16 -9.90 -9.84 -8.55
N ASP A 17 -9.15 -8.73 -8.50
CA ASP A 17 -9.47 -7.54 -9.31
C ASP A 17 -9.32 -7.83 -10.81
N GLY A 18 -8.30 -8.60 -11.19
CA GLY A 18 -8.09 -9.03 -12.58
C GLY A 18 -9.23 -9.90 -13.09
N GLU A 19 -9.68 -10.86 -12.30
CA GLU A 19 -10.83 -11.69 -12.61
C GLU A 19 -12.10 -10.87 -12.78
N LEU A 20 -12.37 -9.91 -11.89
CA LEU A 20 -13.54 -9.03 -12.00
C LEU A 20 -13.53 -8.25 -13.32
N GLN A 21 -12.39 -7.73 -13.74
CA GLN A 21 -12.27 -7.01 -15.01
C GLN A 21 -12.46 -7.94 -16.21
N LEU A 22 -11.89 -9.14 -16.14
CA LEU A 22 -12.08 -10.14 -17.20
C LEU A 22 -13.53 -10.61 -17.31
N ARG A 23 -14.22 -10.85 -16.21
CA ARG A 23 -15.65 -11.20 -16.23
C ARG A 23 -16.52 -10.09 -16.84
N ARG A 24 -16.22 -8.81 -16.55
CA ARG A 24 -16.91 -7.68 -17.18
C ARG A 24 -16.67 -7.63 -18.68
N PHE A 25 -15.47 -7.92 -19.11
CA PHE A 25 -15.13 -7.99 -20.53
C PHE A 25 -15.81 -9.17 -21.20
N ASP A 26 -15.86 -10.33 -20.58
CA ASP A 26 -16.56 -11.53 -21.05
C ASP A 26 -18.06 -11.29 -21.25
N THR A 27 -18.70 -10.66 -20.26
CA THR A 27 -20.11 -10.23 -20.37
C THR A 27 -20.33 -9.30 -21.55
N PHE A 28 -19.41 -8.35 -21.79
CA PHE A 28 -19.47 -7.45 -22.92
C PHE A 28 -19.33 -8.20 -24.26
N LEU A 29 -18.39 -9.12 -24.37
CA LEU A 29 -18.17 -9.93 -25.58
C LEU A 29 -19.42 -10.76 -25.89
N GLY A 30 -20.02 -11.41 -24.90
CA GLY A 30 -21.28 -12.15 -25.05
C GLY A 30 -22.42 -11.27 -25.55
N ALA A 31 -22.56 -10.05 -25.00
CA ALA A 31 -23.58 -9.08 -25.41
C ALA A 31 -23.37 -8.53 -26.84
N THR A 32 -22.15 -8.57 -27.35
CA THR A 32 -21.82 -8.10 -28.72
C THR A 32 -21.74 -9.22 -29.75
N GLY A 33 -22.10 -10.44 -29.40
CA GLY A 33 -22.16 -11.59 -30.31
C GLY A 33 -20.80 -12.26 -30.60
N CYS A 34 -19.75 -11.96 -29.84
CA CYS A 34 -18.46 -12.63 -29.97
C CYS A 34 -18.51 -14.00 -29.27
N THR A 35 -18.86 -15.05 -29.97
CA THR A 35 -19.04 -16.41 -29.44
C THR A 35 -18.02 -17.43 -29.97
N ASP A 36 -17.19 -17.05 -30.94
CA ASP A 36 -16.24 -17.95 -31.61
C ASP A 36 -14.92 -18.20 -30.84
N GLY A 37 -14.79 -17.62 -29.66
CA GLY A 37 -13.60 -17.77 -28.80
C GLY A 37 -12.34 -17.03 -29.31
N VAL A 38 -12.43 -16.28 -30.41
CA VAL A 38 -11.33 -15.50 -30.98
C VAL A 38 -11.41 -14.06 -30.52
N LEU A 39 -10.36 -13.56 -29.91
CA LEU A 39 -10.27 -12.16 -29.50
C LEU A 39 -9.71 -11.30 -30.65
N ARG A 40 -10.46 -10.29 -31.04
CA ARG A 40 -10.08 -9.32 -32.09
C ARG A 40 -9.84 -7.94 -31.48
N MET A 41 -8.95 -7.16 -32.10
CA MET A 41 -8.67 -5.78 -31.62
C MET A 41 -9.91 -4.89 -31.68
N GLN A 42 -10.75 -5.06 -32.68
CA GLN A 42 -12.03 -4.31 -32.79
C GLN A 42 -12.93 -4.51 -31.55
N ASP A 43 -12.94 -5.69 -30.93
CA ASP A 43 -13.74 -5.98 -29.73
C ASP A 43 -13.16 -5.25 -28.51
N VAL A 44 -11.83 -5.22 -28.41
CA VAL A 44 -11.12 -4.46 -27.36
C VAL A 44 -11.35 -2.96 -27.55
N ASP A 45 -11.34 -2.44 -28.77
CA ASP A 45 -11.59 -1.02 -29.05
C ASP A 45 -13.05 -0.64 -28.77
N ARG A 46 -14.02 -1.49 -29.11
CA ARG A 46 -15.43 -1.29 -28.72
C ARG A 46 -15.58 -1.26 -27.20
N TYR A 47 -14.96 -2.21 -26.48
CA TYR A 47 -14.99 -2.21 -25.02
C TYR A 47 -14.32 -0.96 -24.43
N ARG A 48 -13.18 -0.53 -25.00
CA ARG A 48 -12.51 0.70 -24.60
C ARG A 48 -13.39 1.94 -24.78
N ALA A 49 -14.17 2.00 -25.85
CA ALA A 49 -15.11 3.10 -26.13
C ALA A 49 -16.19 3.22 -25.03
N THR A 50 -16.64 2.11 -24.42
CA THR A 50 -17.60 2.15 -23.30
C THR A 50 -17.03 2.83 -22.05
N MET A 51 -15.73 3.04 -22.01
CA MET A 51 -15.03 3.67 -20.88
C MET A 51 -14.52 5.09 -21.21
N ALA A 52 -14.99 5.73 -22.30
CA ALA A 52 -14.48 7.01 -22.77
C ALA A 52 -14.50 8.12 -21.69
N GLY A 53 -15.55 8.19 -20.86
CA GLY A 53 -15.70 9.15 -19.78
C GLY A 53 -14.91 8.80 -18.49
N ARG A 54 -14.19 7.66 -18.46
CA ARG A 54 -13.42 7.24 -17.27
C ARG A 54 -11.99 7.76 -17.32
N SER A 55 -11.40 7.95 -16.13
CA SER A 55 -9.99 8.36 -16.02
C SER A 55 -9.06 7.37 -16.76
N ILE A 56 -7.95 7.88 -17.30
CA ILE A 56 -6.94 7.05 -17.98
C ILE A 56 -6.48 5.90 -17.05
N ARG A 57 -6.30 6.18 -15.76
CA ARG A 57 -5.93 5.16 -14.76
C ARG A 57 -6.96 4.04 -14.67
N THR A 58 -8.25 4.38 -14.66
CA THR A 58 -9.33 3.39 -14.61
C THR A 58 -9.35 2.55 -15.87
N ARG A 59 -9.18 3.18 -17.05
CA ARG A 59 -9.10 2.48 -18.34
C ARG A 59 -7.91 1.54 -18.42
N CYS A 60 -6.71 1.99 -18.04
CA CYS A 60 -5.52 1.14 -18.00
C CYS A 60 -5.69 -0.02 -17.00
N GLY A 61 -6.30 0.23 -15.83
CA GLY A 61 -6.59 -0.82 -14.84
C GLY A 61 -7.55 -1.90 -15.36
N ALA A 62 -8.55 -1.52 -16.15
CA ALA A 62 -9.48 -2.47 -16.77
C ALA A 62 -8.84 -3.24 -17.93
N LEU A 63 -8.05 -2.57 -18.76
CA LEU A 63 -7.44 -3.17 -19.96
C LEU A 63 -6.19 -4.03 -19.63
N SER A 64 -5.49 -3.80 -18.54
CA SER A 64 -4.27 -4.54 -18.17
C SER A 64 -4.50 -6.05 -18.02
N PRO A 65 -5.55 -6.53 -17.32
CA PRO A 65 -5.88 -7.96 -17.29
C PRO A 65 -6.27 -8.51 -18.67
N ILE A 66 -6.98 -7.72 -19.50
CA ILE A 66 -7.39 -8.12 -20.85
C ILE A 66 -6.14 -8.32 -21.72
N ARG A 67 -5.15 -7.42 -21.63
CA ARG A 67 -3.88 -7.60 -22.34
C ARG A 67 -3.15 -8.87 -21.90
N GLN A 68 -3.05 -9.13 -20.59
CA GLN A 68 -2.42 -10.35 -20.12
C GLN A 68 -3.14 -11.61 -20.59
N PHE A 69 -4.48 -11.56 -20.61
CA PHE A 69 -5.32 -12.63 -21.13
C PHE A 69 -5.14 -12.80 -22.64
N SER A 70 -5.05 -11.73 -23.43
CA SER A 70 -4.86 -11.81 -24.88
C SER A 70 -3.55 -12.49 -25.26
N LEU A 71 -2.47 -12.24 -24.52
CA LEU A 71 -1.19 -12.91 -24.72
C LEU A 71 -1.27 -14.41 -24.40
N TYR A 72 -1.98 -14.77 -23.35
CA TYR A 72 -2.22 -16.18 -22.99
C TYR A 72 -3.12 -16.86 -24.05
N LEU A 73 -4.20 -16.19 -24.44
CA LEU A 73 -5.13 -16.71 -25.42
C LEU A 73 -4.48 -16.95 -26.79
N ARG A 74 -3.60 -16.03 -27.24
CA ARG A 74 -2.84 -16.18 -28.49
C ARG A 74 -2.00 -17.46 -28.54
N ALA A 75 -1.49 -17.91 -27.39
CA ALA A 75 -0.74 -19.17 -27.32
C ALA A 75 -1.63 -20.40 -27.53
N MET A 76 -2.93 -20.31 -27.21
CA MET A 76 -3.92 -21.39 -27.33
C MET A 76 -4.75 -21.29 -28.61
N GLU A 77 -5.05 -20.10 -29.07
CA GLU A 77 -5.82 -19.76 -30.26
C GLU A 77 -5.05 -18.72 -31.08
N PRO A 78 -4.22 -19.17 -32.05
CA PRO A 78 -3.36 -18.31 -32.87
C PRO A 78 -4.07 -17.23 -33.70
N ARG A 79 -5.39 -17.37 -33.91
CA ARG A 79 -6.19 -16.35 -34.61
C ARG A 79 -6.50 -15.14 -33.72
N SER A 80 -6.33 -15.29 -32.38
CA SER A 80 -6.57 -14.19 -31.46
C SER A 80 -5.46 -13.14 -31.53
N GLU A 81 -5.86 -11.87 -31.46
CA GLU A 81 -4.95 -10.74 -31.58
C GLU A 81 -4.48 -10.27 -30.19
N PRO A 82 -3.15 -10.13 -29.95
CA PRO A 82 -2.64 -9.64 -28.70
C PRO A 82 -2.87 -8.12 -28.55
N VAL A 83 -3.36 -7.71 -27.41
CA VAL A 83 -3.56 -6.29 -27.10
C VAL A 83 -2.20 -5.58 -26.95
N PRO A 84 -1.87 -4.58 -27.80
CA PRO A 84 -0.56 -3.96 -27.83
C PRO A 84 -0.34 -3.01 -26.65
N VAL A 85 0.93 -2.87 -26.24
CA VAL A 85 1.35 -1.98 -25.12
C VAL A 85 1.01 -0.51 -25.40
N ARG A 86 1.01 -0.08 -26.67
CA ARG A 86 0.69 1.31 -27.08
C ARG A 86 -0.69 1.80 -26.66
N LEU A 87 -1.63 0.90 -26.36
CA LEU A 87 -2.95 1.27 -25.83
C LEU A 87 -2.89 1.78 -24.37
N PHE A 88 -1.75 1.65 -23.74
CA PHE A 88 -1.50 2.09 -22.36
C PHE A 88 -0.58 3.30 -22.41
N PRO A 89 -1.10 4.54 -22.42
CA PRO A 89 -0.26 5.71 -22.40
C PRO A 89 0.64 5.68 -21.16
N ARG A 90 1.94 5.88 -21.40
CA ARG A 90 2.90 6.06 -20.30
C ARG A 90 2.51 7.33 -19.56
N GLN A 91 1.85 7.19 -18.44
CA GLN A 91 1.72 8.28 -17.49
C GLN A 91 2.96 8.29 -16.60
N ALA A 92 3.68 9.40 -16.60
CA ALA A 92 4.54 9.71 -15.48
C ALA A 92 3.65 9.65 -14.22
N ARG A 93 3.92 8.69 -13.34
CA ARG A 93 3.22 8.58 -12.06
C ARG A 93 3.93 9.50 -11.08
N PRO A 94 3.48 10.75 -10.88
CA PRO A 94 4.04 11.52 -9.79
C PRO A 94 3.80 10.72 -8.52
N ILE A 95 4.86 10.56 -7.73
CA ILE A 95 4.75 9.92 -6.43
C ILE A 95 3.82 10.79 -5.60
N ARG A 96 2.59 10.31 -5.43
CA ARG A 96 1.59 11.00 -4.61
C ARG A 96 1.82 10.58 -3.17
N PHE A 97 2.79 11.19 -2.56
CA PHE A 97 3.07 11.08 -1.14
C PHE A 97 2.62 12.35 -0.43
N HIS A 98 1.93 12.18 0.68
CA HIS A 98 1.56 13.28 1.56
C HIS A 98 2.33 13.11 2.88
N PRO A 99 3.43 13.87 3.07
CA PRO A 99 4.18 13.77 4.32
C PRO A 99 3.31 14.28 5.46
N LEU A 100 3.17 13.46 6.50
CA LEU A 100 2.53 13.84 7.76
C LEU A 100 3.62 14.03 8.81
N SER A 101 3.66 15.18 9.45
CA SER A 101 4.56 15.40 10.57
C SER A 101 4.16 14.55 11.79
N THR A 102 5.11 14.30 12.69
CA THR A 102 4.81 13.59 13.94
C THR A 102 3.69 14.29 14.73
N ALA A 103 3.69 15.63 14.77
CA ALA A 103 2.63 16.41 15.41
C ALA A 103 1.26 16.18 14.76
N GLN A 104 1.19 16.13 13.42
CA GLN A 104 -0.05 15.84 12.70
C GLN A 104 -0.56 14.42 12.99
N VAL A 105 0.32 13.42 13.00
CA VAL A 105 -0.07 12.03 13.34
C VAL A 105 -0.54 11.95 14.79
N SER A 106 0.15 12.58 15.73
CA SER A 106 -0.25 12.66 17.13
C SER A 106 -1.60 13.37 17.28
N GLY A 107 -1.80 14.50 16.59
CA GLY A 107 -3.08 15.23 16.55
C GLY A 107 -4.23 14.39 16.02
N LEU A 108 -4.01 13.63 14.92
CA LEU A 108 -5.00 12.67 14.40
C LEU A 108 -5.37 11.61 15.45
N MET A 109 -4.38 11.05 16.15
CA MET A 109 -4.62 10.04 17.20
C MET A 109 -5.36 10.62 18.41
N SER A 110 -5.05 11.85 18.81
CA SER A 110 -5.69 12.54 19.92
C SER A 110 -7.12 12.98 19.60
N SER A 111 -7.42 13.29 18.35
CA SER A 111 -8.77 13.69 17.91
C SER A 111 -9.76 12.52 17.79
N VAL A 112 -9.28 11.26 17.84
CA VAL A 112 -10.13 10.08 17.66
C VAL A 112 -11.36 10.07 18.56
N PRO A 113 -11.27 10.30 19.90
CA PRO A 113 -12.46 10.27 20.76
C PRO A 113 -13.50 11.32 20.38
N GLY A 114 -13.08 12.54 20.05
CA GLY A 114 -13.98 13.64 19.66
C GLY A 114 -14.66 13.42 18.31
N VAL A 115 -14.01 12.71 17.36
CA VAL A 115 -14.51 12.50 16.00
C VAL A 115 -15.30 11.20 15.84
N LEU A 116 -14.84 10.14 16.49
CA LEU A 116 -15.36 8.78 16.33
C LEU A 116 -16.10 8.26 17.58
N GLY A 117 -16.06 9.01 18.67
CA GLY A 117 -16.60 8.58 19.96
C GLY A 117 -15.63 7.68 20.74
N ASN A 118 -16.06 7.24 21.93
CA ASN A 118 -15.26 6.41 22.83
C ASN A 118 -15.75 4.96 22.80
N ASN A 119 -15.63 4.30 21.64
CA ASN A 119 -16.03 2.92 21.42
C ASN A 119 -14.85 2.08 20.92
N ILE A 120 -15.04 0.76 20.85
CA ILE A 120 -13.97 -0.16 20.45
C ILE A 120 -13.43 0.13 19.04
N ALA A 121 -14.30 0.56 18.09
CA ALA A 121 -13.86 0.92 16.75
C ALA A 121 -12.94 2.15 16.77
N ALA A 122 -13.26 3.18 17.57
CA ALA A 122 -12.44 4.37 17.73
C ALA A 122 -11.05 4.02 18.30
N HIS A 123 -11.01 3.24 19.39
CA HIS A 123 -9.75 2.77 19.97
C HIS A 123 -8.94 1.92 18.97
N GLY A 124 -9.60 1.04 18.20
CA GLY A 124 -8.98 0.24 17.16
C GLY A 124 -8.38 1.08 16.02
N ILE A 125 -9.04 2.18 15.65
CA ILE A 125 -8.52 3.12 14.64
C ILE A 125 -7.32 3.89 15.19
N ARG A 126 -7.35 4.33 16.45
CA ARG A 126 -6.20 4.98 17.08
C ARG A 126 -4.99 4.06 17.11
N PHE A 127 -5.19 2.81 17.55
CA PHE A 127 -4.14 1.78 17.57
C PHE A 127 -3.61 1.51 16.14
N LEU A 128 -4.50 1.35 15.15
CA LEU A 128 -4.11 1.13 13.75
C LEU A 128 -3.22 2.25 13.20
N ILE A 129 -3.55 3.53 13.47
CA ILE A 129 -2.73 4.66 13.01
C ILE A 129 -1.32 4.57 13.60
N GLY A 130 -1.20 4.34 14.90
CA GLY A 130 0.08 4.16 15.58
C GLY A 130 0.86 2.97 15.03
N LEU A 131 0.20 1.83 14.84
CA LEU A 131 0.80 0.62 14.29
C LEU A 131 1.37 0.82 12.88
N LEU A 132 0.58 1.42 11.97
CA LEU A 132 1.04 1.70 10.61
C LEU A 132 2.21 2.70 10.58
N TYR A 133 2.16 3.72 11.43
CA TYR A 133 3.20 4.74 11.53
C TYR A 133 4.51 4.20 12.10
N SER A 134 4.45 3.26 13.06
CA SER A 134 5.62 2.71 13.74
C SER A 134 6.23 1.48 13.07
N THR A 135 5.47 0.74 12.24
CA THR A 135 5.92 -0.52 11.65
C THR A 135 6.01 -0.51 10.13
N GLY A 136 5.38 0.47 9.47
CA GLY A 136 5.33 0.54 8.01
C GLY A 136 4.54 -0.58 7.35
N LEU A 137 3.68 -1.30 8.06
CA LEU A 137 2.80 -2.33 7.51
C LEU A 137 1.90 -1.76 6.39
N ARG A 138 1.55 -2.60 5.41
CA ARG A 138 0.45 -2.25 4.50
C ARG A 138 -0.87 -2.34 5.25
N ILE A 139 -1.82 -1.46 4.93
CA ILE A 139 -3.15 -1.52 5.55
C ILE A 139 -3.81 -2.89 5.41
N SER A 140 -3.63 -3.57 4.26
CA SER A 140 -4.16 -4.92 4.05
C SER A 140 -3.51 -5.96 4.97
N GLU A 141 -2.24 -5.81 5.28
CA GLU A 141 -1.51 -6.67 6.21
C GLU A 141 -1.98 -6.40 7.65
N ALA A 142 -2.03 -5.14 8.07
CA ALA A 142 -2.44 -4.77 9.42
C ALA A 142 -3.87 -5.26 9.76
N VAL A 143 -4.85 -5.08 8.86
CA VAL A 143 -6.22 -5.56 9.12
C VAL A 143 -6.35 -7.08 9.03
N ALA A 144 -5.40 -7.78 8.42
CA ALA A 144 -5.39 -9.24 8.34
C ALA A 144 -4.76 -9.91 9.57
N LEU A 145 -4.03 -9.17 10.41
CA LEU A 145 -3.39 -9.72 11.61
C LEU A 145 -4.41 -10.34 12.56
N ASN A 146 -4.02 -11.44 13.17
CA ASN A 146 -4.69 -12.11 14.27
C ASN A 146 -3.94 -11.88 15.60
N ALA A 147 -4.52 -12.27 16.72
CA ALA A 147 -3.87 -12.19 18.02
C ALA A 147 -2.58 -13.01 18.06
N GLY A 148 -2.62 -14.24 17.58
CA GLY A 148 -1.47 -15.14 17.54
C GLY A 148 -0.35 -14.74 16.56
N ASP A 149 -0.54 -13.64 15.79
CA ASP A 149 0.53 -13.07 14.96
C ASP A 149 1.42 -12.11 15.75
N VAL A 150 1.08 -11.81 17.01
CA VAL A 150 1.87 -10.96 17.92
C VAL A 150 2.76 -11.82 18.78
N ASN A 151 4.07 -11.67 18.65
CA ASN A 151 5.03 -12.29 19.53
C ASN A 151 5.54 -11.24 20.54
N PHE A 152 5.08 -11.33 21.78
CA PHE A 152 5.46 -10.41 22.84
C PHE A 152 6.89 -10.64 23.37
N GLN A 153 7.39 -11.87 23.30
CA GLN A 153 8.72 -12.23 23.77
C GLN A 153 9.81 -11.65 22.86
N HIS A 154 9.60 -11.74 21.55
CA HIS A 154 10.55 -11.24 20.56
C HIS A 154 10.19 -9.85 20.00
N ALA A 155 9.13 -9.23 20.52
CA ALA A 155 8.63 -7.93 20.05
C ALA A 155 8.44 -7.88 18.53
N THR A 156 7.79 -8.91 17.94
CA THR A 156 7.59 -9.01 16.50
C THR A 156 6.13 -9.28 16.12
N LEU A 157 5.78 -8.86 14.90
CA LEU A 157 4.52 -9.22 14.24
C LEU A 157 4.82 -10.18 13.09
N PHE A 158 4.05 -11.26 13.00
CA PHE A 158 4.17 -12.21 11.90
C PHE A 158 3.17 -11.87 10.79
N VAL A 159 3.66 -11.44 9.63
CA VAL A 159 2.85 -11.13 8.46
C VAL A 159 2.76 -12.36 7.57
N ARG A 160 1.63 -13.10 7.65
CA ARG A 160 1.42 -14.39 6.97
C ARG A 160 1.25 -14.28 5.45
N ARG A 161 0.66 -13.20 4.96
CA ARG A 161 0.29 -13.04 3.54
C ARG A 161 0.69 -11.66 3.03
N GLY A 162 1.97 -11.43 2.88
CA GLY A 162 2.48 -10.27 2.18
C GLY A 162 2.17 -10.33 0.67
N LYS A 163 2.52 -9.29 -0.08
CA LYS A 163 2.44 -9.31 -1.54
C LYS A 163 3.25 -10.51 -2.08
N PHE A 164 2.68 -11.30 -2.98
CA PHE A 164 3.21 -12.58 -3.49
C PHE A 164 3.32 -13.69 -2.44
N ARG A 165 2.46 -13.69 -1.42
CA ARG A 165 2.42 -14.69 -0.33
C ARG A 165 3.71 -14.83 0.47
N LYS A 166 4.61 -13.82 0.41
CA LYS A 166 5.84 -13.84 1.23
C LYS A 166 5.50 -13.52 2.67
N GLU A 167 5.96 -14.37 3.56
CA GLU A 167 5.87 -14.20 5.00
C GLU A 167 7.08 -13.42 5.51
N ARG A 168 6.88 -12.64 6.58
CA ARG A 168 7.98 -11.94 7.23
C ARG A 168 7.65 -11.58 8.68
N LEU A 169 8.69 -11.41 9.47
CA LEU A 169 8.62 -10.79 10.79
C LEU A 169 8.84 -9.28 10.68
N VAL A 170 8.04 -8.52 11.41
CA VAL A 170 8.15 -7.06 11.50
C VAL A 170 8.42 -6.70 12.95
N PRO A 171 9.59 -6.11 13.26
CA PRO A 171 9.94 -5.75 14.63
C PRO A 171 9.08 -4.58 15.13
N MET A 172 8.74 -4.61 16.40
CA MET A 172 8.06 -3.54 17.12
C MET A 172 9.02 -2.83 18.05
N SER A 173 8.93 -1.50 18.13
CA SER A 173 9.61 -0.74 19.19
C SER A 173 8.97 -1.04 20.55
N PRO A 174 9.67 -0.78 21.68
CA PRO A 174 9.10 -0.96 23.02
C PRO A 174 7.77 -0.24 23.21
N SER A 175 7.64 0.98 22.69
CA SER A 175 6.40 1.76 22.76
C SER A 175 5.26 1.14 21.91
N THR A 176 5.59 0.58 20.74
CA THR A 176 4.60 -0.12 19.90
C THR A 176 4.16 -1.42 20.56
N LEU A 177 5.10 -2.16 21.16
CA LEU A 177 4.81 -3.40 21.88
C LEU A 177 3.86 -3.12 23.05
N GLN A 178 4.15 -2.08 23.85
CA GLN A 178 3.30 -1.67 24.96
C GLN A 178 1.89 -1.26 24.50
N ALA A 179 1.79 -0.43 23.47
CA ALA A 179 0.50 -0.04 22.89
C ALA A 179 -0.29 -1.26 22.33
N THR A 180 0.43 -2.27 21.83
CA THR A 180 -0.19 -3.51 21.34
C THR A 180 -0.73 -4.33 22.52
N ARG A 181 -0.02 -4.39 23.65
CA ARG A 181 -0.47 -5.06 24.87
C ARG A 181 -1.74 -4.42 25.41
N GLU A 182 -1.73 -3.11 25.58
CA GLU A 182 -2.90 -2.33 26.04
C GLU A 182 -4.10 -2.49 25.11
N TRP A 183 -3.85 -2.54 23.79
CA TRP A 183 -4.91 -2.78 22.81
C TRP A 183 -5.51 -4.19 22.92
N ILE A 184 -4.67 -5.22 23.07
CA ILE A 184 -5.14 -6.60 23.24
C ILE A 184 -6.01 -6.75 24.50
N GLU A 185 -5.60 -6.15 25.61
CA GLU A 185 -6.39 -6.12 26.84
C GLU A 185 -7.74 -5.42 26.62
N ARG A 186 -7.72 -4.24 25.98
CA ARG A 186 -8.94 -3.46 25.71
C ARG A 186 -9.93 -4.17 24.77
N ARG A 187 -9.43 -4.91 23.78
CA ARG A 187 -10.27 -5.65 22.84
C ARG A 187 -10.78 -6.97 23.39
N ALA A 188 -10.19 -7.49 24.47
CA ALA A 188 -10.53 -8.82 25.01
C ALA A 188 -12.03 -9.07 25.19
N PRO A 189 -12.84 -8.11 25.71
CA PRO A 189 -14.29 -8.30 25.81
C PRO A 189 -15.04 -8.43 24.48
N TYR A 190 -14.38 -8.19 23.35
CA TYR A 190 -14.99 -8.17 22.02
C TYR A 190 -14.57 -9.35 21.13
N VAL A 191 -13.90 -10.35 21.70
CA VAL A 191 -13.38 -11.53 20.97
C VAL A 191 -13.51 -12.79 21.79
N GLY A 192 -13.32 -13.96 21.16
CA GLY A 192 -13.46 -15.26 21.81
C GLY A 192 -12.25 -15.74 22.62
N GLY A 193 -11.12 -15.02 22.60
CA GLY A 193 -9.88 -15.41 23.32
C GLY A 193 -8.98 -16.37 22.53
N SER A 194 -9.21 -16.54 21.24
CA SER A 194 -8.42 -17.40 20.36
C SER A 194 -7.27 -16.65 19.67
N ASP A 195 -6.16 -17.34 19.39
CA ASP A 195 -5.08 -16.85 18.56
C ASP A 195 -5.51 -16.48 17.14
N ARG A 196 -6.63 -17.04 16.67
CA ARG A 196 -7.24 -16.75 15.37
C ARG A 196 -8.12 -15.51 15.37
N ASP A 197 -8.42 -14.95 16.53
CA ASP A 197 -9.25 -13.75 16.62
C ASP A 197 -8.58 -12.56 15.92
N PRO A 198 -9.38 -11.70 15.28
CA PRO A 198 -8.84 -10.51 14.62
C PRO A 198 -8.06 -9.65 15.61
N LEU A 199 -6.85 -9.21 15.24
CA LEU A 199 -6.14 -8.21 16.06
C LEU A 199 -6.92 -6.89 16.10
N LEU A 200 -7.49 -6.46 14.98
CA LEU A 200 -8.25 -5.22 14.84
C LEU A 200 -9.74 -5.50 14.70
N VAL A 201 -10.52 -5.06 15.71
CA VAL A 201 -11.98 -5.24 15.77
C VAL A 201 -12.71 -3.90 15.81
N ILE A 202 -13.97 -3.88 15.33
CA ILE A 202 -14.87 -2.70 15.37
C ILE A 202 -16.14 -2.95 16.16
N ALA A 203 -16.48 -4.23 16.43
CA ALA A 203 -17.57 -4.71 17.25
C ALA A 203 -17.24 -6.15 17.69
N TRP A 204 -18.18 -6.81 18.39
CA TRP A 204 -18.01 -8.21 18.80
C TRP A 204 -17.61 -9.08 17.61
N ASN A 205 -16.47 -9.72 17.70
CA ASN A 205 -15.82 -10.60 16.71
C ASN A 205 -15.83 -10.06 15.25
N GLN A 206 -16.01 -8.74 15.08
CA GLN A 206 -16.07 -8.09 13.78
C GLN A 206 -14.74 -7.43 13.43
N ARG A 207 -14.01 -8.03 12.50
CA ARG A 207 -12.73 -7.53 11.98
C ARG A 207 -12.90 -6.17 11.29
N LEU A 208 -11.97 -5.25 11.56
CA LEU A 208 -11.85 -3.99 10.82
C LEU A 208 -11.45 -4.28 9.35
N THR A 209 -12.21 -3.72 8.41
CA THR A 209 -11.90 -3.85 6.99
C THR A 209 -11.02 -2.70 6.48
N ARG A 210 -10.25 -2.94 5.42
CA ARG A 210 -9.46 -1.89 4.75
C ARG A 210 -10.32 -0.68 4.35
N ARG A 211 -11.54 -0.92 3.84
CA ARG A 211 -12.48 0.14 3.43
C ARG A 211 -12.98 0.92 4.64
N GLY A 212 -13.31 0.23 5.72
CA GLY A 212 -13.72 0.84 6.99
C GLY A 212 -12.62 1.73 7.58
N ALA A 213 -11.41 1.19 7.68
CA ALA A 213 -10.24 1.95 8.14
C ALA A 213 -10.00 3.23 7.32
N GLY A 214 -10.07 3.14 5.99
CA GLY A 214 -9.90 4.30 5.11
C GLY A 214 -10.98 5.36 5.31
N ARG A 215 -12.23 4.96 5.57
CA ARG A 215 -13.35 5.88 5.87
C ARG A 215 -13.15 6.62 7.19
N TYR A 216 -12.76 5.91 8.25
CA TYR A 216 -12.47 6.52 9.55
C TYR A 216 -11.29 7.48 9.46
N PHE A 217 -10.19 7.07 8.83
CA PHE A 217 -9.01 7.90 8.66
C PHE A 217 -9.33 9.20 7.90
N ARG A 218 -10.14 9.11 6.84
CA ARG A 218 -10.57 10.30 6.09
C ARG A 218 -11.36 11.29 6.96
N ARG A 219 -12.26 10.80 7.83
CA ARG A 219 -13.01 11.65 8.76
C ARG A 219 -12.04 12.39 9.70
N LEU A 220 -11.05 11.70 10.24
CA LEU A 220 -10.02 12.29 11.09
C LEU A 220 -9.20 13.36 10.35
N CYS A 221 -8.78 13.09 9.10
CA CYS A 221 -8.05 14.05 8.28
C CYS A 221 -8.87 15.33 8.01
N ILE A 222 -10.16 15.20 7.69
CA ILE A 222 -11.06 16.34 7.47
C ILE A 222 -11.19 17.16 8.75
N HIS A 223 -11.41 16.52 9.89
CA HIS A 223 -11.51 17.17 11.20
C HIS A 223 -10.20 17.87 11.60
N GLY A 224 -9.06 17.25 11.33
CA GLY A 224 -7.73 17.81 11.59
C GLY A 224 -7.26 18.86 10.56
N GLY A 225 -8.13 19.32 9.65
CA GLY A 225 -7.79 20.32 8.64
C GLY A 225 -6.84 19.84 7.54
N LEU A 226 -6.61 18.51 7.43
CA LEU A 226 -5.74 17.93 6.40
C LEU A 226 -6.51 17.73 5.09
N THR A 227 -6.88 18.86 4.45
CA THR A 227 -7.76 18.90 3.27
C THR A 227 -7.03 19.07 1.95
N SER A 228 -5.71 18.84 1.92
CA SER A 228 -4.92 18.90 0.69
C SER A 228 -5.53 18.08 -0.47
N LYS A 229 -5.21 18.46 -1.70
CA LYS A 229 -5.64 17.73 -2.91
C LYS A 229 -4.44 17.06 -3.58
N PRO A 230 -4.35 15.72 -3.54
CA PRO A 230 -5.25 14.76 -2.88
C PRO A 230 -5.09 14.73 -1.35
N PRO A 231 -6.12 14.28 -0.60
CA PRO A 231 -6.03 14.18 0.85
C PRO A 231 -5.08 13.03 1.27
N PRO A 232 -4.53 13.08 2.51
CA PRO A 232 -3.72 12.00 3.06
C PRO A 232 -4.46 10.67 3.09
N ARG A 233 -3.72 9.59 2.96
CA ARG A 233 -4.23 8.20 2.98
C ARG A 233 -3.51 7.41 4.06
N LEU A 234 -4.11 6.33 4.53
CA LEU A 234 -3.43 5.38 5.43
C LEU A 234 -2.10 4.87 4.89
N HIS A 235 -1.96 4.78 3.55
CA HIS A 235 -0.70 4.37 2.93
C HIS A 235 0.42 5.39 3.10
N ASP A 236 0.07 6.65 3.29
CA ASP A 236 1.06 7.71 3.51
C ASP A 236 1.74 7.58 4.89
N LEU A 237 1.09 6.94 5.90
CA LEU A 237 1.73 6.57 7.17
C LEU A 237 2.89 5.59 6.98
N ARG A 238 2.76 4.65 6.04
CA ARG A 238 3.82 3.73 5.68
C ARG A 238 4.97 4.45 4.95
N HIS A 239 4.65 5.41 4.10
CA HIS A 239 5.67 6.27 3.48
C HIS A 239 6.42 7.07 4.55
N ASN A 240 5.69 7.65 5.53
CA ASN A 240 6.29 8.36 6.66
C ASN A 240 7.22 7.47 7.48
N TYR A 241 6.85 6.20 7.72
CA TYR A 241 7.73 5.23 8.39
C TYR A 241 9.08 5.11 7.65
N ALA A 242 9.06 4.93 6.33
CA ALA A 242 10.26 4.78 5.53
C ALA A 242 11.13 6.05 5.56
N CYS A 243 10.54 7.20 5.30
CA CYS A 243 11.26 8.49 5.33
C CYS A 243 11.86 8.76 6.71
N ARG A 244 11.08 8.53 7.79
CA ARG A 244 11.57 8.70 9.16
C ARG A 244 12.71 7.75 9.50
N ARG A 245 12.65 6.50 9.06
CA ARG A 245 13.73 5.54 9.30
C ARG A 245 15.02 5.97 8.60
N ILE A 246 14.94 6.41 7.36
CA ILE A 246 16.07 6.94 6.61
C ILE A 246 16.63 8.20 7.28
N ALA A 247 15.78 9.12 7.73
CA ALA A 247 16.21 10.32 8.43
C ALA A 247 16.96 10.00 9.74
N LEU A 248 16.47 9.03 10.53
CA LEU A 248 17.12 8.57 11.75
C LEU A 248 18.51 7.96 11.48
N TRP A 249 18.65 7.15 10.42
CA TRP A 249 19.94 6.58 10.04
C TRP A 249 20.94 7.67 9.61
N ARG A 250 20.49 8.66 8.84
CA ARG A 250 21.34 9.81 8.48
C ARG A 250 21.79 10.61 9.70
N GLN A 251 20.90 10.83 10.67
CA GLN A 251 21.24 11.52 11.93
C GLN A 251 22.25 10.71 12.75
N ALA A 252 22.13 9.36 12.74
CA ALA A 252 23.06 8.46 13.40
C ALA A 252 24.37 8.22 12.60
N GLN A 253 24.55 8.90 11.46
CA GLN A 253 25.72 8.73 10.56
C GLN A 253 25.86 7.30 10.00
N GLU A 254 24.78 6.53 9.97
CA GLU A 254 24.78 5.16 9.43
C GLU A 254 24.83 5.16 7.89
N ASP A 255 25.35 4.07 7.33
CA ASP A 255 25.32 3.84 5.88
C ASP A 255 23.90 3.51 5.43
N VAL A 256 23.18 4.53 4.93
CA VAL A 256 21.80 4.40 4.49
C VAL A 256 21.70 3.44 3.31
N ASP A 257 22.66 3.41 2.38
CA ASP A 257 22.60 2.55 1.20
C ASP A 257 22.75 1.07 1.57
N ALA A 258 23.59 0.75 2.53
CA ALA A 258 23.73 -0.59 3.10
C ALA A 258 22.47 -1.03 3.87
N LEU A 259 21.73 -0.09 4.49
CA LEU A 259 20.54 -0.37 5.28
C LEU A 259 19.22 -0.39 4.47
N LEU A 260 19.19 0.16 3.25
CA LEU A 260 18.01 0.15 2.39
C LEU A 260 17.45 -1.24 2.10
N PRO A 261 18.25 -2.29 1.84
CA PRO A 261 17.73 -3.66 1.66
C PRO A 261 17.02 -4.18 2.91
N VAL A 262 17.50 -3.82 4.10
CA VAL A 262 16.88 -4.19 5.38
C VAL A 262 15.50 -3.53 5.50
N LEU A 263 15.41 -2.22 5.16
CA LEU A 263 14.14 -1.50 5.14
C LEU A 263 13.19 -2.10 4.10
N ALA A 264 13.67 -2.39 2.89
CA ALA A 264 12.88 -3.02 1.84
C ALA A 264 12.28 -4.35 2.29
N ASN A 265 13.09 -5.19 2.94
CA ASN A 265 12.66 -6.48 3.47
C ASN A 265 11.62 -6.30 4.60
N ALA A 266 11.90 -5.43 5.58
CA ALA A 266 10.97 -5.14 6.69
C ALA A 266 9.62 -4.60 6.18
N MET A 267 9.63 -3.76 5.16
CA MET A 267 8.43 -3.27 4.50
C MET A 267 7.79 -4.31 3.56
N GLY A 268 8.48 -5.39 3.18
CA GLY A 268 8.02 -6.38 2.21
C GLY A 268 7.89 -5.79 0.80
N HIS A 269 8.86 -4.98 0.37
CA HIS A 269 9.00 -4.59 -1.03
C HIS A 269 9.54 -5.75 -1.84
N VAL A 270 8.95 -5.97 -3.01
CA VAL A 270 9.36 -7.07 -3.91
C VAL A 270 10.54 -6.64 -4.77
N ASP A 271 10.58 -5.36 -5.10
CA ASP A 271 11.69 -4.74 -5.81
C ASP A 271 12.31 -3.64 -4.98
N PHE A 272 13.62 -3.51 -5.09
CA PHE A 272 14.43 -2.53 -4.39
C PHE A 272 14.08 -1.08 -4.80
N PHE A 273 13.73 -0.89 -6.08
CA PHE A 273 13.36 0.43 -6.62
C PHE A 273 12.19 1.07 -5.88
N SER A 274 11.25 0.24 -5.37
CA SER A 274 10.14 0.73 -4.53
C SER A 274 10.60 1.39 -3.23
N THR A 275 11.83 1.11 -2.78
CA THR A 275 12.41 1.71 -1.56
C THR A 275 13.31 2.90 -1.89
N GLN A 276 14.02 2.87 -3.02
CA GLN A 276 14.88 3.97 -3.47
C GLN A 276 14.11 5.29 -3.65
N VAL A 277 12.83 5.20 -3.97
CA VAL A 277 11.93 6.36 -4.07
C VAL A 277 11.99 7.25 -2.82
N TYR A 278 12.20 6.66 -1.63
CA TYR A 278 12.24 7.41 -0.37
C TYR A 278 13.53 8.21 -0.18
N LEU A 279 14.61 7.87 -0.86
CA LEU A 279 15.85 8.66 -0.85
C LEU A 279 15.67 10.07 -1.44
N HIS A 280 14.75 10.18 -2.40
CA HIS A 280 14.46 11.43 -3.12
C HIS A 280 13.30 12.24 -2.51
N ILE A 281 12.52 11.64 -1.61
CA ILE A 281 11.36 12.31 -0.99
C ILE A 281 11.76 13.13 0.23
N ASP A 282 12.91 12.85 0.82
CA ASP A 282 13.39 13.58 1.98
C ASP A 282 13.89 14.98 1.58
N ALA A 283 12.97 15.95 1.61
CA ALA A 283 13.29 17.36 1.33
C ALA A 283 14.35 17.94 2.28
N GLY A 284 14.47 17.42 3.50
CA GLY A 284 15.54 17.76 4.44
C GLY A 284 16.91 17.29 3.96
N GLY A 285 17.01 16.10 3.36
CA GLY A 285 18.25 15.60 2.76
C GLY A 285 18.69 16.38 1.54
N LEU A 286 17.76 16.86 0.71
CA LEU A 286 18.07 17.73 -0.43
C LEU A 286 18.56 19.13 0.03
N GLN A 287 17.96 19.70 1.08
CA GLN A 287 18.42 20.97 1.66
C GLN A 287 19.79 20.83 2.33
N GLN A 288 20.04 19.74 3.06
CA GLN A 288 21.37 19.48 3.65
C GLN A 288 22.43 19.17 2.60
N ALA A 289 22.10 18.43 1.53
CA ALA A 289 23.02 18.20 0.41
C ALA A 289 23.34 19.51 -0.34
N SER A 290 22.34 20.36 -0.56
CA SER A 290 22.53 21.70 -1.14
C SER A 290 23.37 22.59 -0.23
N ALA A 291 23.14 22.60 1.09
CA ALA A 291 23.94 23.35 2.05
C ALA A 291 25.40 22.86 2.11
N ARG A 292 25.60 21.52 2.12
CA ARG A 292 26.96 20.93 2.07
C ARG A 292 27.67 21.25 0.75
N PHE A 293 26.97 21.21 -0.37
CA PHE A 293 27.53 21.61 -1.68
C PHE A 293 27.89 23.08 -1.70
N HIS A 294 27.04 23.97 -1.19
CA HIS A 294 27.36 25.39 -1.03
C HIS A 294 28.59 25.62 -0.15
N THR A 295 28.71 24.95 0.98
CA THR A 295 29.84 25.05 1.88
C THR A 295 31.12 24.51 1.22
N HIS A 296 31.04 23.45 0.42
CA HIS A 296 32.20 22.87 -0.28
C HIS A 296 32.69 23.76 -1.42
N VAL A 297 31.77 24.34 -2.19
CA VAL A 297 32.10 25.27 -3.30
C VAL A 297 32.70 26.58 -2.81
N HIS A 298 32.30 27.06 -1.61
CA HIS A 298 32.82 28.29 -1.05
C HIS A 298 34.06 28.12 -0.16
N HIS A 299 34.53 26.88 0.08
CA HIS A 299 35.72 26.58 0.88
C HIS A 299 36.96 26.15 0.03
N HIS A 300 36.91 26.24 -1.30
CA HIS A 300 38.11 26.20 -2.13
C HIS A 300 38.51 27.66 -2.48
N PRO A 301 39.43 28.29 -1.72
CA PRO A 301 40.06 29.49 -2.22
C PRO A 301 40.93 29.09 -3.42
N GLU A 302 40.77 29.83 -4.51
CA GLU A 302 41.62 29.78 -5.66
C GLU A 302 43.11 29.86 -5.18
N SER A 303 43.84 28.77 -5.27
CA SER A 303 45.28 28.83 -5.28
C SER A 303 45.72 29.21 -6.68
N SER A 304 45.74 30.53 -6.90
CA SER A 304 46.53 31.15 -7.96
C SER A 304 48.00 30.86 -7.72
N LYS A 305 48.63 30.13 -8.58
CA LYS A 305 49.88 30.54 -9.24
C LYS A 305 50.32 29.48 -10.23
#